data_6c17581bc31dc3eeb66eaff9642546a2
#
_entry.id   6c17581bc31dc3eeb66eaff9642546a2
#
_cell.length_a   1.000
_cell.length_b   1.000
_cell.length_c   1.000
_cell.angle_alpha   90.00
_cell.angle_beta   90.00
_cell.angle_gamma   90.00
#
_symmetry.space_group_name_H-M   'P 1'
#
loop_
_entity.id
_entity.type
_entity.pdbx_description
1 polymer ?
#
loop_
_entity_poly.entity_id
_entity_poly.type
_entity_poly.pdbx_seq_one_letter_code
_entity_poly.pdbx_strand_id
1 'polypeptide(L)'
;IRDSTIICNITSNYGESLGNASSVQKVFKNGKIYATRSRESMKNAIMTQSGMYDDLKVVVDKKVTQKEVTEKLNASNCKALEGGYMNTNNLTVIRKSSFYLTDAVACDEFVNETRFHNNLCLASTYARDNGINLQEKAGESGLMPYQYEFDKSLKKYSITFDLDKVGVDENFNAEAEVSEKIERVNLILETIENLSLVVKGNLDNAEPLMIFGGIGNCKTHYFDNVVNVTKSTLKITDELIERLNKEDYKIAFIEGGN
;
A
#
# COMPACT_ATOMS: atom_id res chain seq x y z
N ILE A 1 -1.58 2.01 -21.63
CA ILE A 1 -1.15 1.54 -20.31
C ILE A 1 -0.09 2.48 -19.77
N ARG A 2 -0.16 2.82 -18.49
CA ARG A 2 0.92 3.48 -17.74
C ARG A 2 1.40 2.53 -16.65
N ASP A 3 2.69 2.25 -16.63
CA ASP A 3 3.34 1.36 -15.67
C ASP A 3 4.42 2.10 -14.89
N SER A 4 4.58 1.75 -13.61
CA SER A 4 5.66 2.23 -12.77
C SER A 4 6.07 1.17 -11.76
N THR A 5 7.35 0.85 -11.70
CA THR A 5 7.98 0.06 -10.63
C THR A 5 8.79 0.99 -9.74
N ILE A 6 8.52 0.94 -8.44
CA ILE A 6 8.95 1.92 -7.46
C ILE A 6 9.76 1.24 -6.36
N ILE A 7 10.85 1.87 -5.96
CA ILE A 7 11.62 1.54 -4.76
C ILE A 7 11.41 2.66 -3.75
N CYS A 8 11.00 2.30 -2.53
CA CYS A 8 10.81 3.23 -1.42
C CYS A 8 11.25 2.58 -0.09
N ASN A 9 11.51 3.40 0.93
CA ASN A 9 11.92 2.92 2.25
C ASN A 9 10.74 3.01 3.22
N ILE A 10 10.08 1.89 3.47
CA ILE A 10 8.83 1.84 4.24
C ILE A 10 8.80 0.71 5.27
N THR A 11 8.00 0.92 6.30
CA THR A 11 7.70 -0.07 7.34
C THR A 11 6.73 -1.13 6.78
N SER A 12 6.99 -2.39 7.09
CA SER A 12 6.07 -3.50 6.81
C SER A 12 4.80 -3.39 7.65
N ASN A 13 3.68 -3.86 7.12
CA ASN A 13 2.48 -3.96 7.93
C ASN A 13 2.47 -5.26 8.74
N TYR A 14 1.67 -5.26 9.80
CA TYR A 14 1.58 -6.40 10.69
C TYR A 14 0.65 -7.49 10.14
N GLY A 15 1.02 -8.73 10.40
CA GLY A 15 0.18 -9.90 10.23
C GLY A 15 -0.68 -10.13 11.48
N GLU A 16 -0.83 -11.39 11.85
CA GLU A 16 -1.58 -11.78 13.04
C GLU A 16 -0.83 -11.44 14.32
N SER A 17 -1.60 -11.12 15.36
CA SER A 17 -1.07 -10.96 16.72
C SER A 17 -1.47 -12.18 17.54
N LEU A 18 -0.48 -12.80 18.18
CA LEU A 18 -0.69 -13.90 19.13
C LEU A 18 -0.47 -13.36 20.54
N GLY A 19 -1.58 -13.07 21.24
CA GLY A 19 -1.51 -12.46 22.56
C GLY A 19 -0.76 -11.13 22.54
N ASN A 20 0.35 -11.04 23.29
CA ASN A 20 1.18 -9.85 23.40
C ASN A 20 2.30 -9.75 22.33
N ALA A 21 2.33 -10.65 21.37
CA ALA A 21 3.32 -10.64 20.30
C ALA A 21 2.66 -10.35 18.95
N SER A 22 3.23 -9.45 18.17
CA SER A 22 2.80 -9.14 16.80
C SER A 22 3.94 -9.35 15.83
N SER A 23 3.69 -10.05 14.73
CA SER A 23 4.67 -10.27 13.66
C SER A 23 4.39 -9.41 12.44
N VAL A 24 5.42 -9.02 11.71
CA VAL A 24 5.27 -8.38 10.40
C VAL A 24 4.85 -9.39 9.35
N GLN A 25 4.16 -8.95 8.32
CA GLN A 25 3.83 -9.80 7.18
C GLN A 25 5.10 -10.15 6.41
N LYS A 26 5.18 -11.41 5.98
CA LYS A 26 6.36 -11.96 5.30
C LYS A 26 5.93 -12.82 4.12
N VAL A 27 6.81 -12.92 3.14
CA VAL A 27 6.71 -13.86 2.03
C VAL A 27 7.98 -14.72 1.96
N PHE A 28 7.81 -16.00 1.70
CA PHE A 28 8.90 -16.92 1.44
C PHE A 28 9.16 -17.00 -0.06
N LYS A 29 10.39 -16.72 -0.47
CA LYS A 29 10.80 -16.73 -1.88
C LYS A 29 12.25 -17.20 -2.00
N ASN A 30 12.53 -18.14 -2.89
CA ASN A 30 13.89 -18.62 -3.18
C ASN A 30 14.70 -19.07 -1.94
N GLY A 31 14.04 -19.77 -1.00
CA GLY A 31 14.69 -20.24 0.23
C GLY A 31 14.90 -19.18 1.30
N LYS A 32 14.39 -17.96 1.12
CA LYS A 32 14.58 -16.81 2.01
C LYS A 32 13.25 -16.16 2.40
N ILE A 33 13.25 -15.42 3.49
CA ILE A 33 12.09 -14.71 4.01
C ILE A 33 12.28 -13.22 3.73
N TYR A 34 11.23 -12.57 3.22
CA TYR A 34 11.19 -11.14 2.94
C TYR A 34 10.00 -10.50 3.65
N ALA A 35 10.24 -9.37 4.31
CA ALA A 35 9.17 -8.59 4.90
C ALA A 35 8.34 -7.90 3.81
N THR A 36 7.03 -7.73 4.06
CA THR A 36 6.13 -7.17 3.05
C THR A 36 5.20 -6.12 3.62
N ARG A 37 4.71 -5.26 2.74
CA ARG A 37 3.51 -4.48 2.95
C ARG A 37 2.50 -4.84 1.87
N SER A 38 1.29 -5.22 2.27
CA SER A 38 0.28 -5.72 1.34
C SER A 38 -0.19 -4.62 0.37
N ARG A 39 -0.51 -5.03 -0.86
CA ARG A 39 -1.09 -4.14 -1.88
C ARG A 39 -2.40 -3.50 -1.41
N GLU A 40 -3.19 -4.19 -0.59
CA GLU A 40 -4.42 -3.66 -0.02
C GLU A 40 -4.11 -2.48 0.91
N SER A 41 -3.09 -2.60 1.76
CA SER A 41 -2.63 -1.51 2.63
C SER A 41 -2.11 -0.33 1.82
N MET A 42 -1.30 -0.58 0.78
CA MET A 42 -0.80 0.45 -0.13
C MET A 42 -1.94 1.14 -0.88
N LYS A 43 -2.84 0.35 -1.47
CA LYS A 43 -3.99 0.86 -2.22
C LYS A 43 -4.90 1.72 -1.35
N ASN A 44 -5.20 1.26 -0.13
CA ASN A 44 -6.02 2.03 0.80
C ASN A 44 -5.38 3.37 1.14
N ALA A 45 -4.08 3.40 1.43
CA ALA A 45 -3.36 4.64 1.73
C ALA A 45 -3.37 5.62 0.54
N ILE A 46 -3.11 5.12 -0.66
CA ILE A 46 -3.14 5.91 -1.90
C ILE A 46 -4.54 6.47 -2.16
N MET A 47 -5.58 5.64 -2.13
CA MET A 47 -6.96 6.06 -2.40
C MET A 47 -7.49 7.06 -1.36
N THR A 48 -7.06 6.92 -0.10
CA THR A 48 -7.44 7.85 0.97
C THR A 48 -6.74 9.19 0.82
N GLN A 49 -5.41 9.19 0.63
CA GLN A 49 -4.63 10.43 0.59
C GLN A 49 -4.82 11.21 -0.72
N SER A 50 -5.16 10.54 -1.81
CA SER A 50 -5.51 11.19 -3.08
C SER A 50 -6.91 11.82 -3.09
N GLY A 51 -7.72 11.66 -2.04
CA GLY A 51 -9.12 12.07 -2.04
C GLY A 51 -10.02 11.22 -2.94
N MET A 52 -9.51 10.11 -3.50
CA MET A 52 -10.32 9.22 -4.32
C MET A 52 -11.45 8.54 -3.53
N TYR A 53 -11.34 8.44 -2.20
CA TYR A 53 -12.38 7.89 -1.34
C TYR A 53 -13.35 8.93 -0.76
N ASP A 54 -13.21 10.21 -1.09
CA ASP A 54 -14.06 11.26 -0.53
C ASP A 54 -15.54 11.12 -0.96
N ASP A 55 -15.79 10.54 -2.14
CA ASP A 55 -17.12 10.25 -2.66
C ASP A 55 -17.58 8.79 -2.43
N LEU A 56 -16.84 8.02 -1.60
CA LEU A 56 -17.14 6.63 -1.31
C LEU A 56 -18.47 6.50 -0.56
N LYS A 57 -19.40 5.76 -1.15
CA LYS A 57 -20.63 5.31 -0.50
C LYS A 57 -20.62 3.81 -0.31
N VAL A 58 -21.17 3.36 0.80
CA VAL A 58 -21.22 1.95 1.17
C VAL A 58 -22.64 1.53 1.55
N VAL A 59 -22.92 0.26 1.32
CA VAL A 59 -24.18 -0.39 1.70
C VAL A 59 -23.89 -1.73 2.36
N VAL A 60 -24.77 -2.14 3.26
CA VAL A 60 -24.67 -3.46 3.91
C VAL A 60 -25.69 -4.40 3.28
N ASP A 61 -25.21 -5.48 2.69
CA ASP A 61 -26.05 -6.58 2.18
C ASP A 61 -25.70 -7.86 2.98
N LYS A 62 -26.71 -8.46 3.64
CA LYS A 62 -26.58 -9.73 4.38
C LYS A 62 -25.33 -9.82 5.26
N LYS A 63 -25.02 -8.80 6.03
CA LYS A 63 -23.84 -8.65 6.91
C LYS A 63 -22.50 -8.38 6.21
N VAL A 64 -22.50 -8.13 4.89
CA VAL A 64 -21.29 -7.75 4.15
C VAL A 64 -21.41 -6.29 3.73
N THR A 65 -20.44 -5.47 4.12
CA THR A 65 -20.34 -4.09 3.64
C THR A 65 -19.73 -4.07 2.24
N GLN A 66 -20.41 -3.40 1.32
CA GLN A 66 -20.02 -3.29 -0.08
C GLN A 66 -20.03 -1.82 -0.51
N LYS A 67 -19.32 -1.51 -1.58
CA LYS A 67 -19.46 -0.21 -2.23
C LYS A 67 -20.86 -0.08 -2.83
N GLU A 68 -21.52 1.05 -2.58
CA GLU A 68 -22.80 1.35 -3.21
C GLU A 68 -22.58 1.62 -4.69
N VAL A 69 -23.32 0.92 -5.53
CA VAL A 69 -23.27 1.07 -6.98
C VAL A 69 -24.70 1.02 -7.54
N THR A 70 -25.04 2.00 -8.34
CA THR A 70 -26.32 2.11 -9.02
C THR A 70 -26.12 2.66 -10.42
N GLU A 71 -27.16 2.69 -11.24
CA GLU A 71 -27.14 3.34 -12.55
C GLU A 71 -26.72 4.83 -12.47
N LYS A 72 -27.09 5.52 -11.36
CA LYS A 72 -26.76 6.93 -11.12
C LYS A 72 -25.46 7.14 -10.35
N LEU A 73 -24.90 6.10 -9.74
CA LEU A 73 -23.66 6.12 -8.98
C LEU A 73 -22.79 4.96 -9.45
N ASN A 74 -21.89 5.22 -10.37
CA ASN A 74 -21.02 4.23 -10.99
C ASN A 74 -19.62 4.80 -11.25
N ALA A 75 -18.72 4.05 -11.86
CA ALA A 75 -17.34 4.47 -12.02
C ALA A 75 -17.15 5.68 -12.93
N SER A 76 -18.13 6.06 -13.73
CA SER A 76 -18.01 7.27 -14.56
C SER A 76 -18.12 8.56 -13.76
N ASN A 77 -18.77 8.53 -12.60
CA ASN A 77 -19.05 9.72 -11.77
C ASN A 77 -18.67 9.56 -10.29
N CYS A 78 -18.01 8.46 -9.90
CA CYS A 78 -17.55 8.20 -8.53
C CYS A 78 -16.11 7.70 -8.57
N LYS A 79 -15.18 8.54 -8.12
CA LYS A 79 -13.73 8.25 -8.11
C LYS A 79 -13.38 7.04 -7.24
N ALA A 80 -14.11 6.82 -6.15
CA ALA A 80 -13.89 5.70 -5.24
C ALA A 80 -14.07 4.32 -5.90
N LEU A 81 -14.78 4.26 -7.01
CA LEU A 81 -15.02 3.02 -7.75
C LEU A 81 -13.90 2.65 -8.73
N GLU A 82 -12.90 3.53 -8.93
CA GLU A 82 -11.71 3.23 -9.75
C GLU A 82 -10.94 2.01 -9.23
N GLY A 83 -10.92 1.82 -7.94
CA GLY A 83 -10.31 0.65 -7.30
C GLY A 83 -11.02 -0.68 -7.57
N GLY A 84 -12.08 -0.68 -8.38
CA GLY A 84 -12.93 -1.83 -8.62
C GLY A 84 -14.01 -2.00 -7.55
N TYR A 85 -15.04 -2.79 -7.89
CA TYR A 85 -16.14 -3.12 -6.98
C TYR A 85 -16.77 -4.47 -7.33
N MET A 86 -17.39 -5.05 -6.33
CA MET A 86 -18.41 -6.09 -6.45
C MET A 86 -19.61 -5.62 -5.62
N ASN A 87 -20.79 -5.62 -6.21
CA ASN A 87 -22.03 -5.27 -5.55
C ASN A 87 -23.06 -6.36 -5.82
N THR A 88 -23.72 -6.83 -4.78
CA THR A 88 -24.77 -7.86 -4.85
C THR A 88 -26.11 -7.35 -4.30
N ASN A 89 -26.14 -6.08 -3.86
CA ASN A 89 -27.35 -5.43 -3.37
C ASN A 89 -28.16 -4.90 -4.57
N ASN A 90 -29.37 -5.39 -4.75
CA ASN A 90 -30.29 -5.08 -5.83
C ASN A 90 -29.85 -5.54 -7.24
N LEU A 91 -28.59 -5.37 -7.60
CA LEU A 91 -28.02 -5.77 -8.88
C LEU A 91 -26.65 -6.42 -8.64
N THR A 92 -26.47 -7.63 -9.17
CA THR A 92 -25.15 -8.29 -9.08
C THR A 92 -24.27 -7.81 -10.21
N VAL A 93 -23.33 -6.95 -9.90
CA VAL A 93 -22.37 -6.37 -10.84
C VAL A 93 -20.95 -6.40 -10.29
N ILE A 94 -19.99 -6.60 -11.18
CA ILE A 94 -18.56 -6.62 -10.87
C ILE A 94 -17.85 -5.71 -11.86
N ARG A 95 -16.96 -4.85 -11.35
CA ARG A 95 -16.03 -4.08 -12.16
C ARG A 95 -14.60 -4.30 -11.66
N LYS A 96 -13.71 -4.63 -12.57
CA LYS A 96 -12.27 -4.70 -12.26
C LYS A 96 -11.71 -3.30 -12.01
N SER A 97 -10.66 -3.22 -11.22
CA SER A 97 -9.90 -1.98 -11.02
C SER A 97 -9.34 -1.46 -12.34
N SER A 98 -9.28 -0.14 -12.50
CA SER A 98 -8.55 0.49 -13.60
C SER A 98 -7.03 0.58 -13.35
N PHE A 99 -6.59 0.28 -12.13
CA PHE A 99 -5.18 0.18 -11.79
C PHE A 99 -4.91 -0.98 -10.84
N TYR A 100 -3.72 -1.52 -10.92
CA TYR A 100 -3.28 -2.70 -10.17
C TYR A 100 -1.99 -2.39 -9.45
N LEU A 101 -1.83 -2.92 -8.22
CA LEU A 101 -0.61 -2.84 -7.45
C LEU A 101 -0.10 -4.26 -7.15
N THR A 102 1.23 -4.39 -7.01
CA THR A 102 1.84 -5.54 -6.33
C THR A 102 1.95 -5.27 -4.84
N ASP A 103 2.22 -6.31 -4.04
CA ASP A 103 2.70 -6.12 -2.68
C ASP A 103 4.05 -5.41 -2.71
N ALA A 104 4.29 -4.56 -1.71
CA ALA A 104 5.62 -3.97 -1.52
C ALA A 104 6.49 -4.97 -0.77
N VAL A 105 7.40 -5.63 -1.50
CA VAL A 105 8.28 -6.67 -0.98
C VAL A 105 9.66 -6.11 -0.72
N ALA A 106 10.24 -6.45 0.44
CA ALA A 106 11.59 -6.03 0.80
C ALA A 106 12.62 -6.47 -0.27
N CYS A 107 13.56 -5.59 -0.56
CA CYS A 107 14.64 -5.85 -1.50
C CYS A 107 15.68 -6.82 -0.93
N ASP A 108 15.83 -6.83 0.39
CA ASP A 108 16.76 -7.69 1.13
C ASP A 108 16.03 -8.67 2.05
N GLU A 109 16.73 -9.72 2.44
CA GLU A 109 16.22 -10.74 3.35
C GLU A 109 15.85 -10.16 4.70
N PHE A 110 14.74 -10.60 5.26
CA PHE A 110 14.26 -10.18 6.57
C PHE A 110 15.21 -10.66 7.67
N VAL A 111 15.67 -9.72 8.47
CA VAL A 111 16.38 -9.99 9.72
C VAL A 111 15.44 -9.69 10.86
N ASN A 112 15.19 -10.68 11.73
CA ASN A 112 14.26 -10.52 12.83
C ASN A 112 14.78 -9.47 13.82
N GLU A 113 14.01 -8.40 13.96
CA GLU A 113 14.21 -7.38 15.00
C GLU A 113 12.92 -7.33 15.85
N THR A 114 13.03 -7.72 17.11
CA THR A 114 11.90 -7.69 18.04
C THR A 114 12.04 -6.51 18.98
N ARG A 115 11.03 -5.66 19.04
CA ARG A 115 10.95 -4.52 19.96
C ARG A 115 10.05 -4.87 21.13
N PHE A 116 10.60 -4.66 22.32
CA PHE A 116 9.86 -4.79 23.58
C PHE A 116 9.32 -3.43 24.00
N HIS A 117 8.04 -3.40 24.35
CA HIS A 117 7.35 -2.22 24.84
C HIS A 117 6.51 -2.54 26.08
N ASN A 118 6.20 -1.50 26.84
CA ASN A 118 5.21 -1.54 27.91
C ASN A 118 4.54 -0.18 28.07
N ASN A 119 3.48 -0.16 28.85
CA ASN A 119 2.74 1.05 29.19
C ASN A 119 3.23 1.66 30.52
N LEU A 120 4.53 1.61 30.79
CA LEU A 120 5.12 1.97 32.08
C LEU A 120 4.70 3.37 32.57
N CYS A 121 4.67 4.36 31.69
CA CYS A 121 4.28 5.72 32.05
C CYS A 121 2.86 5.78 32.64
N LEU A 122 1.90 5.15 31.97
CA LEU A 122 0.50 5.09 32.44
C LEU A 122 0.37 4.28 33.71
N ALA A 123 0.99 3.11 33.79
CA ALA A 123 0.97 2.26 34.96
C ALA A 123 1.62 2.92 36.18
N SER A 124 2.74 3.64 36.01
CA SER A 124 3.40 4.39 37.07
C SER A 124 2.55 5.54 37.58
N THR A 125 1.88 6.25 36.67
CA THR A 125 0.97 7.35 37.05
C THR A 125 -0.19 6.80 37.88
N TYR A 126 -0.84 5.73 37.40
CA TYR A 126 -1.93 5.08 38.12
C TYR A 126 -1.48 4.57 39.51
N ALA A 127 -0.33 3.91 39.59
CA ALA A 127 0.22 3.39 40.82
C ALA A 127 0.47 4.51 41.84
N ARG A 128 1.11 5.61 41.41
CA ARG A 128 1.35 6.78 42.24
C ARG A 128 0.06 7.38 42.79
N ASP A 129 -0.93 7.60 41.93
CA ASP A 129 -2.18 8.26 42.27
C ASP A 129 -3.07 7.39 43.19
N ASN A 130 -2.85 6.08 43.21
CA ASN A 130 -3.56 5.11 44.04
C ASN A 130 -2.72 4.53 45.20
N GLY A 131 -1.50 5.03 45.43
CA GLY A 131 -0.62 4.56 46.52
C GLY A 131 -0.15 3.11 46.35
N ILE A 132 -0.06 2.61 45.12
CA ILE A 132 0.35 1.23 44.78
C ILE A 132 1.87 1.20 44.57
N ASN A 133 2.56 0.22 45.17
CA ASN A 133 3.95 -0.05 44.82
C ASN A 133 4.03 -0.83 43.50
N LEU A 134 4.46 -0.16 42.43
CA LEU A 134 4.52 -0.73 41.09
C LEU A 134 5.48 -1.93 40.99
N GLN A 135 6.56 -1.97 41.77
CA GLN A 135 7.52 -3.07 41.74
C GLN A 135 6.94 -4.36 42.33
N GLU A 136 6.09 -4.24 43.34
CA GLU A 136 5.50 -5.38 44.03
C GLU A 136 4.17 -5.81 43.38
N LYS A 137 3.44 -4.85 42.79
CA LYS A 137 2.06 -5.03 42.34
C LYS A 137 1.84 -4.52 40.91
N ALA A 138 2.73 -4.87 40.01
CA ALA A 138 2.69 -4.43 38.62
C ALA A 138 1.36 -4.74 37.91
N GLY A 139 0.78 -5.92 38.17
CA GLY A 139 -0.50 -6.33 37.61
C GLY A 139 -1.69 -5.50 38.09
N GLU A 140 -1.69 -5.06 39.37
CA GLU A 140 -2.76 -4.20 39.92
C GLU A 140 -2.73 -2.78 39.27
N SER A 141 -1.57 -2.36 38.80
CA SER A 141 -1.39 -1.08 38.08
C SER A 141 -1.63 -1.18 36.58
N GLY A 142 -2.02 -2.35 36.09
CA GLY A 142 -2.27 -2.59 34.68
C GLY A 142 -1.00 -2.51 33.81
N LEU A 143 0.18 -2.76 34.38
CA LEU A 143 1.43 -2.82 33.62
C LEU A 143 1.39 -4.02 32.68
N MET A 144 1.42 -3.77 31.37
CA MET A 144 1.31 -4.80 30.36
C MET A 144 2.49 -4.72 29.37
N PRO A 145 3.41 -5.69 29.40
CA PRO A 145 4.45 -5.79 28.42
C PRO A 145 3.91 -6.39 27.09
N TYR A 146 4.42 -5.91 25.98
CA TYR A 146 4.15 -6.48 24.67
C TYR A 146 5.39 -6.41 23.76
N GLN A 147 5.41 -7.29 22.78
CA GLN A 147 6.50 -7.39 21.82
C GLN A 147 5.95 -7.28 20.41
N TYR A 148 6.70 -6.69 19.52
CA TYR A 148 6.42 -6.74 18.10
C TYR A 148 7.70 -6.78 17.27
N GLU A 149 7.64 -7.54 16.18
CA GLU A 149 8.68 -7.46 15.16
C GLU A 149 8.62 -6.09 14.49
N PHE A 150 9.76 -5.60 14.06
CA PHE A 150 9.86 -4.36 13.32
C PHE A 150 10.67 -4.58 12.06
N ASP A 151 10.20 -4.01 10.95
CA ASP A 151 10.94 -3.94 9.71
C ASP A 151 10.63 -2.61 9.03
N LYS A 152 11.68 -1.83 8.78
CA LYS A 152 11.68 -0.69 7.88
C LYS A 152 12.84 -0.86 6.93
N SER A 153 12.54 -1.09 5.66
CA SER A 153 13.53 -1.46 4.65
C SER A 153 13.14 -0.95 3.28
N LEU A 154 14.11 -0.96 2.35
CA LEU A 154 13.82 -0.72 0.95
C LEU A 154 12.88 -1.81 0.44
N LYS A 155 11.77 -1.38 -0.12
CA LYS A 155 10.78 -2.26 -0.74
C LYS A 155 10.51 -1.85 -2.17
N LYS A 156 10.23 -2.86 -2.97
CA LYS A 156 9.79 -2.71 -4.36
C LYS A 156 8.32 -3.01 -4.46
N TYR A 157 7.59 -2.15 -5.18
CA TYR A 157 6.23 -2.42 -5.65
C TYR A 157 6.02 -1.84 -7.03
N SER A 158 5.00 -2.31 -7.72
CA SER A 158 4.62 -1.82 -9.04
C SER A 158 3.18 -1.36 -9.05
N ILE A 159 2.89 -0.32 -9.82
CA ILE A 159 1.54 0.15 -10.14
C ILE A 159 1.37 0.23 -11.65
N THR A 160 0.28 -0.33 -12.17
CA THR A 160 -0.06 -0.30 -13.60
C THR A 160 -1.48 0.18 -13.79
N PHE A 161 -1.66 1.22 -14.60
CA PHE A 161 -2.96 1.75 -15.00
C PHE A 161 -3.37 1.19 -16.36
N ASP A 162 -4.59 0.67 -16.43
CA ASP A 162 -5.30 0.43 -17.67
C ASP A 162 -6.07 1.69 -18.06
N LEU A 163 -5.41 2.58 -18.83
CA LEU A 163 -5.95 3.89 -19.16
C LEU A 163 -7.30 3.81 -19.91
N ASP A 164 -7.54 2.73 -20.63
CA ASP A 164 -8.82 2.51 -21.34
C ASP A 164 -9.98 2.21 -20.38
N LYS A 165 -9.67 1.85 -19.12
CA LYS A 165 -10.67 1.53 -18.10
C LYS A 165 -10.89 2.64 -17.07
N VAL A 166 -10.06 3.68 -17.08
CA VAL A 166 -10.22 4.81 -16.16
C VAL A 166 -11.52 5.55 -16.48
N GLY A 167 -12.37 5.72 -15.47
CA GLY A 167 -13.65 6.39 -15.62
C GLY A 167 -14.69 5.66 -16.48
N VAL A 168 -14.43 4.40 -16.86
CA VAL A 168 -15.36 3.60 -17.65
C VAL A 168 -16.09 2.59 -16.77
N ASP A 169 -17.40 2.50 -16.91
CA ASP A 169 -18.24 1.50 -16.28
C ASP A 169 -19.06 0.73 -17.31
N GLU A 170 -18.56 -0.45 -17.68
CA GLU A 170 -19.19 -1.30 -18.70
C GLU A 170 -20.54 -1.85 -18.27
N ASN A 171 -20.80 -2.00 -16.96
CA ASN A 171 -22.08 -2.50 -16.45
C ASN A 171 -23.24 -1.54 -16.74
N PHE A 172 -22.93 -0.25 -16.87
CA PHE A 172 -23.93 0.81 -17.08
C PHE A 172 -23.74 1.54 -18.41
N ASN A 173 -22.81 1.08 -19.24
CA ASN A 173 -22.42 1.74 -20.48
C ASN A 173 -22.17 3.24 -20.28
N ALA A 174 -21.42 3.56 -19.21
CA ALA A 174 -21.14 4.92 -18.77
C ALA A 174 -19.64 5.22 -18.78
N GLU A 175 -19.31 6.46 -19.13
CA GLU A 175 -17.93 6.90 -19.28
C GLU A 175 -17.78 8.33 -18.77
N ALA A 176 -16.69 8.61 -18.03
CA ALA A 176 -16.33 9.93 -17.56
C ALA A 176 -15.70 10.76 -18.68
N GLU A 177 -15.79 12.08 -18.57
CA GLU A 177 -15.09 13.02 -19.46
C GLU A 177 -13.57 12.81 -19.42
N VAL A 178 -12.89 13.09 -20.52
CA VAL A 178 -11.44 12.87 -20.65
C VAL A 178 -10.66 13.65 -19.60
N SER A 179 -11.07 14.88 -19.29
CA SER A 179 -10.45 15.71 -18.27
C SER A 179 -10.50 15.05 -16.88
N GLU A 180 -11.63 14.46 -16.53
CA GLU A 180 -11.79 13.73 -15.26
C GLU A 180 -10.94 12.46 -15.21
N LYS A 181 -10.84 11.72 -16.31
CA LYS A 181 -9.96 10.55 -16.38
C LYS A 181 -8.50 10.92 -16.14
N ILE A 182 -8.03 12.02 -16.75
CA ILE A 182 -6.68 12.55 -16.56
C ILE A 182 -6.48 12.95 -15.10
N GLU A 183 -7.44 13.68 -14.50
CA GLU A 183 -7.39 14.09 -13.11
C GLU A 183 -7.24 12.90 -12.16
N ARG A 184 -8.03 11.84 -12.34
CA ARG A 184 -7.99 10.62 -11.51
C ARG A 184 -6.61 9.96 -11.52
N VAL A 185 -5.99 9.84 -12.69
CA VAL A 185 -4.65 9.27 -12.81
C VAL A 185 -3.62 10.18 -12.14
N ASN A 186 -3.69 11.49 -12.36
CA ASN A 186 -2.76 12.44 -11.79
C ASN A 186 -2.86 12.48 -10.26
N LEU A 187 -4.07 12.51 -9.68
CA LEU A 187 -4.27 12.45 -8.23
C LEU A 187 -3.57 11.26 -7.57
N ILE A 188 -3.65 10.08 -8.19
CA ILE A 188 -2.97 8.89 -7.69
C ILE A 188 -1.45 9.03 -7.81
N LEU A 189 -0.93 9.54 -8.92
CA LEU A 189 0.51 9.69 -9.15
C LEU A 189 1.12 10.74 -8.23
N GLU A 190 0.48 11.91 -8.09
CA GLU A 190 0.90 12.99 -7.18
C GLU A 190 0.89 12.51 -5.72
N THR A 191 -0.11 11.68 -5.35
CA THR A 191 -0.15 11.08 -4.04
C THR A 191 1.02 10.12 -3.81
N ILE A 192 1.42 9.34 -4.80
CA ILE A 192 2.57 8.42 -4.69
C ILE A 192 3.86 9.21 -4.47
N GLU A 193 4.03 10.38 -5.07
CA GLU A 193 5.21 11.23 -4.87
C GLU A 193 5.39 11.67 -3.42
N ASN A 194 4.29 11.84 -2.68
CA ASN A 194 4.28 12.34 -1.30
C ASN A 194 3.56 11.39 -0.34
N LEU A 195 3.52 10.10 -0.65
CA LEU A 195 2.78 9.11 0.13
C LEU A 195 3.34 8.99 1.54
N SER A 196 2.47 9.13 2.53
CA SER A 196 2.79 8.86 3.92
C SER A 196 2.11 7.59 4.40
N LEU A 197 2.80 6.82 5.23
CA LEU A 197 2.30 5.56 5.77
C LEU A 197 2.46 5.53 7.28
N VAL A 198 1.39 5.18 8.00
CA VAL A 198 1.42 5.09 9.46
C VAL A 198 1.31 3.64 9.89
N VAL A 199 2.26 3.20 10.74
CA VAL A 199 2.26 1.86 11.32
C VAL A 199 2.66 1.97 12.79
N LYS A 200 1.75 1.62 13.73
CA LYS A 200 1.98 1.66 15.19
C LYS A 200 2.66 2.97 15.67
N GLY A 201 2.18 4.11 15.19
CA GLY A 201 2.70 5.43 15.56
C GLY A 201 3.99 5.84 14.83
N ASN A 202 4.56 5.00 13.99
CA ASN A 202 5.65 5.38 13.10
C ASN A 202 5.05 5.98 11.82
N LEU A 203 5.51 7.16 11.43
CA LEU A 203 5.15 7.84 10.20
C LEU A 203 6.30 7.69 9.19
N ASP A 204 6.03 6.99 8.10
CA ASP A 204 6.98 6.87 7.00
C ASP A 204 6.74 7.95 5.94
N ASN A 205 7.82 8.48 5.41
CA ASN A 205 7.83 9.10 4.10
C ASN A 205 8.05 7.98 3.06
N ALA A 206 7.00 7.68 2.29
CA ALA A 206 7.01 6.60 1.31
C ALA A 206 7.26 7.11 -0.12
N GLU A 207 7.91 8.29 -0.24
CA GLU A 207 8.30 8.85 -1.53
C GLU A 207 9.11 7.84 -2.36
N PRO A 208 8.99 7.86 -3.68
CA PRO A 208 9.83 7.06 -4.56
C PRO A 208 11.29 7.50 -4.47
N LEU A 209 12.17 6.62 -4.00
CA LEU A 209 13.62 6.81 -4.09
C LEU A 209 14.14 6.49 -5.49
N MET A 210 13.47 5.59 -6.17
CA MET A 210 13.75 5.22 -7.55
C MET A 210 12.44 4.79 -8.22
N ILE A 211 12.25 5.19 -9.47
CA ILE A 211 11.07 4.83 -10.26
C ILE A 211 11.48 4.47 -11.68
N PHE A 212 10.92 3.37 -12.18
CA PHE A 212 11.03 2.90 -13.55
C PHE A 212 9.64 2.86 -14.14
N GLY A 213 9.40 3.50 -15.24
CA GLY A 213 8.06 3.48 -15.79
C GLY A 213 7.86 4.39 -16.99
N GLY A 214 6.64 4.48 -17.43
CA GLY A 214 6.23 5.27 -18.56
C GLY A 214 4.92 4.81 -19.17
N ILE A 215 4.69 5.18 -20.42
CA ILE A 215 3.53 4.79 -21.21
C ILE A 215 3.96 3.72 -22.20
N GLY A 216 3.25 2.62 -22.25
CA GLY A 216 3.51 1.51 -23.15
C GLY A 216 2.26 0.74 -23.53
N ASN A 217 2.40 -0.30 -24.34
CA ASN A 217 1.31 -1.10 -24.85
C ASN A 217 1.11 -2.43 -24.10
N CYS A 218 1.99 -2.74 -23.12
CA CYS A 218 1.93 -3.98 -22.35
C CYS A 218 1.08 -3.80 -21.09
N LYS A 219 -0.04 -4.52 -20.98
CA LYS A 219 -0.88 -4.54 -19.77
C LYS A 219 -0.30 -5.49 -18.73
N THR A 220 0.81 -5.09 -18.12
CA THR A 220 1.51 -5.85 -17.07
C THR A 220 2.35 -4.91 -16.21
N HIS A 221 2.83 -5.38 -15.07
CA HIS A 221 3.88 -4.71 -14.30
C HIS A 221 5.22 -4.92 -15.01
N TYR A 222 5.47 -4.12 -16.04
CA TYR A 222 6.48 -4.39 -17.06
C TYR A 222 7.91 -4.48 -16.49
N PHE A 223 8.22 -3.66 -15.50
CA PHE A 223 9.55 -3.63 -14.89
C PHE A 223 9.68 -4.51 -13.63
N ASP A 224 8.60 -5.07 -13.11
CA ASP A 224 8.60 -5.78 -11.82
C ASP A 224 9.63 -6.92 -11.74
N ASN A 225 9.79 -7.68 -12.80
CA ASN A 225 10.70 -8.82 -12.83
C ASN A 225 12.17 -8.46 -13.12
N VAL A 226 12.45 -7.27 -13.66
CA VAL A 226 13.81 -6.88 -14.10
C VAL A 226 14.46 -5.84 -13.21
N VAL A 227 13.68 -5.10 -12.42
CA VAL A 227 14.21 -4.18 -11.41
C VAL A 227 14.56 -4.98 -10.16
N ASN A 228 15.84 -5.12 -9.90
CA ASN A 228 16.37 -5.83 -8.74
C ASN A 228 17.34 -4.92 -7.96
N VAL A 229 17.00 -4.66 -6.70
CA VAL A 229 17.83 -3.91 -5.76
C VAL A 229 18.24 -4.86 -4.63
N THR A 230 19.49 -4.85 -4.26
CA THR A 230 20.02 -5.63 -3.14
C THR A 230 21.11 -4.82 -2.45
N LYS A 231 21.10 -4.74 -1.13
CA LYS A 231 22.05 -3.94 -0.33
C LYS A 231 22.15 -2.50 -0.87
N SER A 232 21.00 -1.88 -1.11
CA SER A 232 20.87 -0.51 -1.65
C SER A 232 21.53 -0.29 -3.03
N THR A 233 21.82 -1.36 -3.76
CA THR A 233 22.44 -1.28 -5.08
C THR A 233 21.52 -1.86 -6.14
N LEU A 234 21.25 -1.07 -7.20
CA LEU A 234 20.52 -1.52 -8.37
C LEU A 234 21.39 -2.45 -9.21
N LYS A 235 20.86 -3.63 -9.53
CA LYS A 235 21.47 -4.52 -10.49
C LYS A 235 21.06 -4.13 -11.91
N ILE A 236 22.00 -3.56 -12.66
CA ILE A 236 21.80 -3.20 -14.07
C ILE A 236 22.04 -4.49 -14.90
N THR A 237 21.04 -4.87 -15.69
CA THR A 237 21.08 -6.01 -16.60
C THR A 237 20.76 -5.56 -18.03
N ASP A 238 21.22 -6.32 -19.02
CA ASP A 238 20.91 -6.04 -20.42
C ASP A 238 19.40 -6.01 -20.67
N GLU A 239 18.63 -6.89 -20.02
CA GLU A 239 17.18 -6.92 -20.12
C GLU A 239 16.53 -5.62 -19.57
N LEU A 240 17.02 -5.09 -18.45
CA LEU A 240 16.55 -3.82 -17.91
C LEU A 240 16.82 -2.68 -18.88
N ILE A 241 18.04 -2.63 -19.44
CA ILE A 241 18.43 -1.62 -20.45
C ILE A 241 17.56 -1.74 -21.70
N GLU A 242 17.35 -2.97 -22.19
CA GLU A 242 16.50 -3.21 -23.36
C GLU A 242 15.08 -2.72 -23.13
N ARG A 243 14.49 -3.00 -21.96
CA ARG A 243 13.13 -2.54 -21.62
C ARG A 243 13.05 -1.02 -21.50
N LEU A 244 14.05 -0.35 -20.94
CA LEU A 244 14.10 1.11 -20.84
C LEU A 244 14.23 1.80 -22.21
N ASN A 245 14.82 1.12 -23.18
CA ASN A 245 14.98 1.64 -24.56
C ASN A 245 13.73 1.41 -25.44
N LYS A 246 12.71 0.71 -24.92
CA LYS A 246 11.44 0.53 -25.62
C LYS A 246 10.45 1.61 -25.22
N GLU A 247 9.68 2.10 -26.19
CA GLU A 247 8.59 3.05 -26.00
C GLU A 247 9.01 4.30 -25.18
N ASP A 248 8.12 4.89 -24.42
CA ASP A 248 8.37 6.10 -23.61
C ASP A 248 8.74 5.78 -22.15
N TYR A 249 9.52 4.73 -21.95
CA TYR A 249 9.96 4.37 -20.60
C TYR A 249 11.15 5.23 -20.14
N LYS A 250 11.14 5.54 -18.84
CA LYS A 250 12.13 6.39 -18.17
C LYS A 250 12.53 5.78 -16.83
N ILE A 251 13.68 6.19 -16.36
CA ILE A 251 14.13 5.97 -14.98
C ILE A 251 14.32 7.33 -14.31
N ALA A 252 13.89 7.44 -13.06
CA ALA A 252 14.21 8.54 -12.18
C ALA A 252 14.67 8.01 -10.83
N PHE A 253 15.57 8.72 -10.17
CA PHE A 253 16.06 8.39 -8.82
C PHE A 253 16.44 9.67 -8.08
N ILE A 254 16.41 9.61 -6.74
CA ILE A 254 16.90 10.70 -5.90
C ILE A 254 18.40 10.51 -5.72
N GLU A 255 19.19 11.52 -6.16
CA GLU A 255 20.64 11.53 -6.05
C GLU A 255 21.04 11.81 -4.59
N GLY A 256 21.98 11.01 -4.04
CA GLY A 256 22.55 11.21 -2.69
C GLY A 256 21.93 10.41 -1.57
N GLY A 257 21.05 9.46 -1.86
CA GLY A 257 20.64 8.44 -0.90
C GLY A 257 21.77 7.44 -0.66
N ASN A 258 22.50 7.58 0.48
CA ASN A 258 23.43 6.54 0.97
C ASN A 258 22.68 5.37 1.56
#